data_07ea05545e88daf0c9d0733c171db04c
#
_entry.id   07ea05545e88daf0c9d0733c171db04c
#
_cell.length_a   1.000
_cell.length_b   1.000
_cell.length_c   1.000
_cell.angle_alpha   90.00
_cell.angle_beta   90.00
_cell.angle_gamma   90.00
#
_symmetry.space_group_name_H-M   'P 1'
#
loop_
_entity.id
_entity.type
_entity.pdbx_description
1 polymer ?
#
loop_
_entity_poly.entity_id
_entity_poly.type
_entity_poly.pdbx_seq_one_letter_code
_entity_poly.pdbx_strand_id
1 'polypeptide(L)'
;MQSIPKAFGLVFAAVFALTGSDAAAAPSPGENHTKVSFVAEVSEVLPGAEFRVAVVFDIEDGWHTYWNGLNDTGMPTTIGLTLPRGFERDDIRWPVPERYIMGRNDMIDHVYKGRAVHVIPVKAPEEIGEGGTVTISADIEWLVCKEACLPGWKSLTLTLPVGSAKPGVSAKPSDAAPLFRWADARTPRPFKEARESVRVERSGEVVTIRAAGAERLEFYPGPGSAELYDRFNDPVAVGDTLRLRLRPGSDLPLKGVLRIKSAPPAPDPEGEPGRSPPTDPRPSFAVTAFHIESPAPDEGASD
;
A
#
# COMPACT_ATOMS: atom_id res chain seq x y z
N MET A 1 57.84 9.28 71.36
CA MET A 1 57.22 8.21 70.60
C MET A 1 55.71 8.62 70.50
N GLN A 2 55.30 9.27 69.44
CA GLN A 2 53.90 9.70 69.24
C GLN A 2 53.35 8.94 68.04
N SER A 3 52.32 8.18 68.29
CA SER A 3 51.60 7.37 67.28
C SER A 3 50.59 8.25 66.52
N ILE A 4 50.65 8.23 65.18
CA ILE A 4 49.74 8.89 64.25
C ILE A 4 48.59 7.92 63.94
N PRO A 5 47.29 8.34 64.05
CA PRO A 5 46.20 7.47 63.59
C PRO A 5 45.99 7.56 62.08
N LYS A 6 45.85 6.40 61.43
CA LYS A 6 45.46 6.28 60.05
C LYS A 6 43.99 6.59 59.86
N ALA A 7 43.68 7.66 59.14
CA ALA A 7 42.30 7.95 58.67
C ALA A 7 41.94 7.06 57.47
N PHE A 8 40.90 6.26 57.62
CA PHE A 8 40.27 5.46 56.54
C PHE A 8 39.25 6.33 55.83
N GLY A 9 39.59 6.78 54.63
CA GLY A 9 38.66 7.54 53.79
C GLY A 9 37.68 6.60 53.07
N LEU A 10 36.40 6.70 53.39
CA LEU A 10 35.32 6.06 52.67
C LEU A 10 35.04 6.86 51.38
N VAL A 11 35.35 6.28 50.24
CA VAL A 11 34.93 6.85 48.93
C VAL A 11 33.50 6.39 48.65
N PHE A 12 32.54 7.31 48.74
CA PHE A 12 31.17 7.08 48.29
C PHE A 12 31.17 7.22 46.73
N ALA A 13 31.05 6.14 46.01
CA ALA A 13 30.76 6.15 44.59
C ALA A 13 29.27 6.40 44.39
N ALA A 14 28.90 7.64 44.01
CA ALA A 14 27.55 7.94 43.56
C ALA A 14 27.28 7.32 42.20
N VAL A 15 26.46 6.27 42.18
CA VAL A 15 25.92 5.70 40.95
C VAL A 15 24.79 6.61 40.45
N PHE A 16 25.10 7.44 39.45
CA PHE A 16 24.08 8.18 38.70
C PHE A 16 23.32 7.20 37.80
N ALA A 17 22.15 6.76 38.22
CA ALA A 17 21.19 6.09 37.36
C ALA A 17 20.65 7.12 36.36
N LEU A 18 21.15 7.05 35.11
CA LEU A 18 20.54 7.73 33.97
C LEU A 18 19.18 7.05 33.69
N THR A 19 18.11 7.56 34.27
CA THR A 19 16.77 7.24 33.82
C THR A 19 16.57 7.94 32.47
N GLY A 20 16.79 7.20 31.39
CA GLY A 20 16.38 7.64 30.06
C GLY A 20 14.87 7.79 30.05
N SER A 21 14.39 9.03 30.12
CA SER A 21 13.00 9.32 29.78
C SER A 21 12.85 9.10 28.27
N ASP A 22 12.11 8.08 27.86
CA ASP A 22 11.57 8.01 26.49
C ASP A 22 10.65 9.23 26.32
N ALA A 23 11.21 10.33 25.85
CA ALA A 23 10.43 11.48 25.43
C ALA A 23 9.69 11.03 24.16
N ALA A 24 8.39 10.79 24.27
CA ALA A 24 7.55 10.59 23.11
C ALA A 24 7.76 11.78 22.17
N ALA A 25 8.20 11.51 20.94
CA ALA A 25 8.39 12.54 19.94
C ALA A 25 7.06 13.29 19.74
N ALA A 26 7.14 14.63 19.64
CA ALA A 26 5.95 15.43 19.37
C ALA A 26 5.30 14.98 18.04
N PRO A 27 3.95 14.94 17.98
CA PRO A 27 3.26 14.53 16.76
C PRO A 27 3.64 15.45 15.61
N SER A 28 3.81 14.84 14.41
CA SER A 28 4.11 15.58 13.18
C SER A 28 2.87 16.39 12.73
N PRO A 29 3.05 17.51 11.99
CA PRO A 29 1.92 18.32 11.52
C PRO A 29 0.86 17.51 10.75
N GLY A 30 1.28 16.53 9.96
CA GLY A 30 0.39 15.66 9.19
C GLY A 30 -0.48 14.74 10.05
N GLU A 31 -0.08 14.41 11.28
CA GLU A 31 -0.87 13.60 12.20
C GLU A 31 -2.14 14.29 12.68
N ASN A 32 -2.25 15.62 12.55
CA ASN A 32 -3.48 16.34 12.87
C ASN A 32 -4.64 15.98 11.93
N HIS A 33 -4.33 15.52 10.70
CA HIS A 33 -5.32 15.22 9.67
C HIS A 33 -5.23 13.76 9.17
N THR A 34 -4.34 12.96 9.77
CA THR A 34 -4.14 11.56 9.36
C THR A 34 -3.79 10.70 10.57
N LYS A 35 -4.68 9.79 10.94
CA LYS A 35 -4.36 8.79 11.95
C LYS A 35 -3.67 7.61 11.26
N VAL A 36 -2.43 7.31 11.68
CA VAL A 36 -1.65 6.20 11.13
C VAL A 36 -1.53 5.09 12.15
N SER A 37 -1.78 3.84 11.74
CA SER A 37 -1.62 2.64 12.55
C SER A 37 -0.91 1.53 11.78
N PHE A 38 -0.27 0.60 12.52
CA PHE A 38 0.46 -0.53 12.00
C PHE A 38 -0.10 -1.81 12.61
N VAL A 39 -0.56 -2.75 11.78
CA VAL A 39 -1.30 -3.94 12.19
C VAL A 39 -0.82 -5.18 11.44
N ALA A 40 -1.04 -6.36 12.04
CA ALA A 40 -0.85 -7.66 11.38
C ALA A 40 -2.18 -8.34 11.08
N GLU A 41 -2.22 -9.14 10.02
CA GLU A 41 -3.36 -10.00 9.70
C GLU A 41 -3.54 -11.15 10.70
N VAL A 42 -2.43 -11.57 11.31
CA VAL A 42 -2.36 -12.71 12.23
C VAL A 42 -2.09 -12.26 13.66
N SER A 43 -2.53 -13.04 14.64
CA SER A 43 -2.26 -12.79 16.06
C SER A 43 -1.00 -13.46 16.57
N GLU A 44 -0.37 -14.35 15.79
CA GLU A 44 0.88 -15.03 16.08
C GLU A 44 1.66 -15.31 14.79
N VAL A 45 2.99 -15.36 14.85
CA VAL A 45 3.87 -15.71 13.74
C VAL A 45 4.24 -17.20 13.85
N LEU A 46 4.09 -17.95 12.78
CA LEU A 46 4.53 -19.34 12.72
C LEU A 46 5.87 -19.44 11.95
N PRO A 47 6.81 -20.31 12.38
CA PRO A 47 8.02 -20.61 11.63
C PRO A 47 7.75 -20.99 10.18
N GLY A 48 8.49 -20.43 9.22
CA GLY A 48 8.36 -20.68 7.78
C GLY A 48 7.12 -20.10 7.11
N ALA A 49 6.19 -19.54 7.88
CA ALA A 49 4.93 -19.06 7.34
C ALA A 49 5.03 -17.67 6.70
N GLU A 50 4.20 -17.46 5.69
CA GLU A 50 3.90 -16.13 5.17
C GLU A 50 2.73 -15.52 5.95
N PHE A 51 2.84 -14.22 6.25
CA PHE A 51 1.79 -13.42 6.85
C PHE A 51 1.86 -11.99 6.30
N ARG A 52 0.88 -11.17 6.64
CA ARG A 52 0.84 -9.80 6.15
C ARG A 52 0.79 -8.82 7.29
N VAL A 53 1.50 -7.69 7.10
CA VAL A 53 1.37 -6.49 7.92
C VAL A 53 0.82 -5.36 7.07
N ALA A 54 0.24 -4.35 7.68
CA ALA A 54 -0.29 -3.21 6.96
C ALA A 54 -0.10 -1.90 7.71
N VAL A 55 0.26 -0.86 6.97
CA VAL A 55 0.17 0.53 7.42
C VAL A 55 -1.18 1.08 6.95
N VAL A 56 -1.97 1.55 7.90
CA VAL A 56 -3.33 2.05 7.69
C VAL A 56 -3.34 3.55 7.91
N PHE A 57 -3.86 4.27 6.94
CA PHE A 57 -4.11 5.70 7.01
C PHE A 57 -5.61 5.93 7.10
N ASP A 58 -6.09 6.51 8.18
CA ASP A 58 -7.41 7.10 8.27
C ASP A 58 -7.25 8.62 8.10
N ILE A 59 -7.69 9.11 6.95
CA ILE A 59 -7.46 10.47 6.46
C ILE A 59 -8.73 11.29 6.73
N GLU A 60 -8.58 12.48 7.32
CA GLU A 60 -9.68 13.40 7.60
C GLU A 60 -10.40 13.82 6.30
N ASP A 61 -11.70 14.03 6.38
CA ASP A 61 -12.51 14.41 5.24
C ASP A 61 -12.04 15.73 4.59
N GLY A 62 -11.96 15.71 3.28
CA GLY A 62 -11.41 16.81 2.48
C GLY A 62 -9.88 16.83 2.37
N TRP A 63 -9.15 15.98 3.13
CA TRP A 63 -7.71 15.80 3.01
C TRP A 63 -7.38 14.57 2.15
N HIS A 64 -6.14 14.50 1.64
CA HIS A 64 -5.66 13.37 0.84
C HIS A 64 -4.16 13.13 1.03
N THR A 65 -3.74 11.89 0.84
CA THR A 65 -2.34 11.47 0.71
C THR A 65 -2.09 10.97 -0.71
N TYR A 66 -0.84 10.67 -1.07
CA TYR A 66 -0.43 10.43 -2.45
C TYR A 66 -0.09 8.97 -2.72
N TRP A 67 -0.45 8.52 -3.92
CA TRP A 67 -0.04 7.25 -4.49
C TRP A 67 1.42 7.31 -4.96
N ASN A 68 2.06 6.14 -5.11
CA ASN A 68 3.45 6.03 -5.57
C ASN A 68 3.67 6.18 -7.08
N GLY A 69 2.62 6.46 -7.85
CA GLY A 69 2.72 6.74 -9.29
C GLY A 69 3.03 8.20 -9.61
N LEU A 70 2.65 8.61 -10.81
CA LEU A 70 2.90 9.99 -11.27
C LEU A 70 1.98 10.98 -10.55
N ASN A 71 2.58 12.02 -9.95
CA ASN A 71 1.91 13.14 -9.32
C ASN A 71 2.59 14.44 -9.75
N ASP A 72 1.82 15.50 -9.90
CA ASP A 72 2.36 16.82 -10.25
C ASP A 72 2.82 17.64 -9.04
N THR A 73 2.15 17.45 -7.89
CA THR A 73 2.35 18.33 -6.74
C THR A 73 2.79 17.65 -5.46
N GLY A 74 2.42 16.37 -5.25
CA GLY A 74 2.68 15.68 -4.01
C GLY A 74 3.75 14.61 -4.10
N MET A 75 4.25 14.21 -2.93
CA MET A 75 5.19 13.11 -2.80
C MET A 75 4.48 11.87 -2.26
N PRO A 76 4.80 10.66 -2.79
CA PRO A 76 4.22 9.43 -2.28
C PRO A 76 4.60 9.18 -0.82
N THR A 77 3.76 8.43 -0.14
CA THR A 77 4.09 7.87 1.18
C THR A 77 5.32 6.96 1.07
N THR A 78 6.22 7.04 2.03
CA THR A 78 7.30 6.07 2.19
C THR A 78 7.06 5.21 3.42
N ILE A 79 7.36 3.91 3.32
CA ILE A 79 7.22 2.95 4.41
C ILE A 79 8.49 2.10 4.45
N GLY A 80 9.33 2.35 5.44
CA GLY A 80 10.50 1.55 5.76
C GLY A 80 10.16 0.50 6.82
N LEU A 81 10.35 -0.80 6.53
CA LEU A 81 10.21 -1.84 7.55
C LEU A 81 11.57 -2.27 8.07
N THR A 82 11.70 -2.34 9.39
CA THR A 82 12.78 -3.01 10.08
C THR A 82 12.29 -4.37 10.56
N LEU A 83 12.83 -5.41 9.98
CA LEU A 83 12.48 -6.80 10.27
C LEU A 83 13.57 -7.47 11.12
N PRO A 84 13.23 -8.44 11.99
CA PRO A 84 14.21 -9.28 12.66
C PRO A 84 15.02 -10.11 11.65
N ARG A 85 16.18 -10.60 12.11
CA ARG A 85 17.06 -11.40 11.27
C ARG A 85 16.34 -12.64 10.70
N GLY A 86 16.51 -12.86 9.39
CA GLY A 86 15.96 -13.99 8.67
C GLY A 86 14.53 -13.80 8.13
N PHE A 87 13.87 -12.73 8.53
CA PHE A 87 12.58 -12.36 7.91
C PHE A 87 12.83 -11.67 6.57
N GLU A 88 11.93 -11.95 5.63
CA GLU A 88 11.91 -11.35 4.30
C GLU A 88 10.59 -10.62 4.07
N ARG A 89 10.59 -9.61 3.21
CA ARG A 89 9.37 -8.92 2.79
C ARG A 89 9.29 -8.81 1.28
N ASP A 90 8.07 -8.82 0.78
CA ASP A 90 7.77 -8.43 -0.60
C ASP A 90 7.52 -6.93 -0.73
N ASP A 91 7.25 -6.50 -1.95
CA ASP A 91 6.87 -5.13 -2.26
C ASP A 91 5.55 -4.73 -1.62
N ILE A 92 5.43 -3.43 -1.34
CA ILE A 92 4.22 -2.83 -0.80
C ILE A 92 3.10 -2.96 -1.85
N ARG A 93 1.97 -3.51 -1.45
CA ARG A 93 0.76 -3.56 -2.24
C ARG A 93 -0.03 -2.27 -2.05
N TRP A 94 0.03 -1.42 -3.05
CA TRP A 94 -0.64 -0.13 -3.08
C TRP A 94 -2.11 -0.29 -3.48
N PRO A 95 -3.06 0.33 -2.77
CA PRO A 95 -4.45 0.38 -3.25
C PRO A 95 -4.57 1.12 -4.57
N VAL A 96 -5.65 0.89 -5.30
CA VAL A 96 -5.99 1.70 -6.48
C VAL A 96 -6.25 3.13 -6.05
N PRO A 97 -5.57 4.14 -6.62
CA PRO A 97 -5.77 5.54 -6.27
C PRO A 97 -7.04 6.13 -6.89
N GLU A 98 -7.31 7.37 -6.53
CA GLU A 98 -8.26 8.24 -7.23
C GLU A 98 -7.51 9.32 -8.01
N ARG A 99 -8.06 9.72 -9.16
CA ARG A 99 -7.55 10.88 -9.90
C ARG A 99 -8.02 12.15 -9.23
N TYR A 100 -7.11 13.06 -8.96
CA TYR A 100 -7.38 14.37 -8.38
C TYR A 100 -6.86 15.46 -9.32
N ILE A 101 -7.79 16.12 -10.01
CA ILE A 101 -7.49 17.15 -11.00
C ILE A 101 -7.73 18.51 -10.37
N MET A 102 -6.74 19.39 -10.45
CA MET A 102 -6.74 20.72 -9.86
C MET A 102 -6.62 21.80 -10.93
N GLY A 103 -6.96 23.03 -10.52
CA GLY A 103 -6.91 24.17 -11.40
C GLY A 103 -7.91 24.07 -12.56
N ARG A 104 -7.48 24.52 -13.74
CA ARG A 104 -8.26 24.42 -14.99
C ARG A 104 -7.84 23.20 -15.82
N ASN A 105 -7.66 22.04 -15.19
CA ASN A 105 -7.12 20.81 -15.77
C ASN A 105 -5.64 20.93 -16.17
N ASP A 106 -4.84 21.58 -15.35
CA ASP A 106 -3.42 21.79 -15.58
C ASP A 106 -2.52 20.98 -14.63
N MET A 107 -3.09 20.43 -13.54
CA MET A 107 -2.40 19.57 -12.59
C MET A 107 -3.24 18.32 -12.27
N ILE A 108 -2.57 17.18 -12.19
CA ILE A 108 -3.18 15.90 -11.83
C ILE A 108 -2.32 15.14 -10.82
N ASP A 109 -2.95 14.74 -9.73
CA ASP A 109 -2.37 13.83 -8.76
C ASP A 109 -3.20 12.55 -8.65
N HIS A 110 -2.56 11.50 -8.15
CA HIS A 110 -3.20 10.25 -7.83
C HIS A 110 -3.18 10.07 -6.32
N VAL A 111 -4.34 10.09 -5.69
CA VAL A 111 -4.47 10.32 -4.26
C VAL A 111 -5.31 9.25 -3.56
N TYR A 112 -5.18 9.22 -2.23
CA TYR A 112 -6.04 8.47 -1.33
C TYR A 112 -6.82 9.42 -0.44
N LYS A 113 -8.10 9.13 -0.24
CA LYS A 113 -9.01 9.84 0.66
C LYS A 113 -9.67 8.86 1.63
N GLY A 114 -10.10 9.35 2.78
CA GLY A 114 -10.76 8.54 3.79
C GLY A 114 -9.84 7.48 4.36
N ARG A 115 -9.76 6.30 3.75
CA ARG A 115 -8.90 5.21 4.23
C ARG A 115 -8.02 4.64 3.13
N ALA A 116 -6.70 4.53 3.41
CA ALA A 116 -5.74 3.79 2.60
C ALA A 116 -5.05 2.71 3.44
N VAL A 117 -4.89 1.50 2.87
CA VAL A 117 -4.26 0.36 3.55
C VAL A 117 -3.14 -0.17 2.66
N HIS A 118 -1.91 0.03 3.10
CA HIS A 118 -0.71 -0.42 2.41
C HIS A 118 -0.28 -1.76 2.98
N VAL A 119 -0.57 -2.84 2.25
CA VAL A 119 -0.31 -4.21 2.70
C VAL A 119 1.10 -4.64 2.28
N ILE A 120 1.83 -5.25 3.21
CA ILE A 120 3.19 -5.73 2.97
C ILE A 120 3.24 -7.20 3.38
N PRO A 121 3.44 -8.12 2.43
CA PRO A 121 3.68 -9.52 2.73
C PRO A 121 5.03 -9.69 3.42
N VAL A 122 5.08 -10.55 4.42
CA VAL A 122 6.27 -10.90 5.19
C VAL A 122 6.38 -12.40 5.29
N LYS A 123 7.59 -12.94 5.14
CA LYS A 123 7.90 -14.34 5.32
C LYS A 123 8.79 -14.53 6.55
N ALA A 124 8.37 -15.38 7.46
CA ALA A 124 9.15 -15.78 8.62
C ALA A 124 10.20 -16.84 8.23
N PRO A 125 11.38 -16.85 8.85
CA PRO A 125 12.34 -17.94 8.66
C PRO A 125 11.81 -19.26 9.23
N GLU A 126 12.33 -20.38 8.72
CA GLU A 126 11.96 -21.74 9.20
C GLU A 126 12.36 -21.97 10.67
N GLU A 127 13.43 -21.29 11.12
CA GLU A 127 13.93 -21.41 12.49
C GLU A 127 13.74 -20.10 13.24
N ILE A 128 12.67 -20.01 14.02
CA ILE A 128 12.46 -18.97 15.05
C ILE A 128 12.11 -19.67 16.38
N GLY A 129 12.67 -19.13 17.47
CA GLY A 129 12.44 -19.72 18.81
C GLY A 129 10.96 -19.68 19.19
N GLU A 130 10.38 -20.85 19.39
CA GLU A 130 9.00 -20.99 19.87
C GLU A 130 8.81 -20.34 21.24
N GLY A 131 7.61 -19.78 21.48
CA GLY A 131 7.26 -19.13 22.75
C GLY A 131 7.91 -17.75 22.97
N GLY A 132 8.71 -17.26 21.99
CA GLY A 132 9.24 -15.92 21.99
C GLY A 132 8.29 -14.88 21.39
N THR A 133 8.82 -13.69 21.13
CA THR A 133 8.11 -12.61 20.43
C THR A 133 8.94 -12.12 19.26
N VAL A 134 8.25 -11.68 18.20
CA VAL A 134 8.81 -11.02 17.03
C VAL A 134 8.39 -9.56 17.05
N THR A 135 9.36 -8.65 16.92
CA THR A 135 9.10 -7.21 16.86
C THR A 135 9.44 -6.69 15.48
N ILE A 136 8.49 -6.07 14.82
CA ILE A 136 8.61 -5.43 13.51
C ILE A 136 8.37 -3.95 13.71
N SER A 137 9.24 -3.08 13.16
CA SER A 137 9.06 -1.63 13.20
C SER A 137 8.82 -1.09 11.80
N ALA A 138 8.01 -0.04 11.72
CA ALA A 138 7.71 0.69 10.50
C ALA A 138 8.01 2.17 10.71
N ASP A 139 8.90 2.73 9.88
CA ASP A 139 9.14 4.17 9.76
C ASP A 139 8.37 4.69 8.56
N ILE A 140 7.48 5.64 8.80
CA ILE A 140 6.47 6.06 7.84
C ILE A 140 6.59 7.58 7.66
N GLU A 141 6.68 8.02 6.40
CA GLU A 141 6.64 9.43 6.05
C GLU A 141 5.58 9.66 4.97
N TRP A 142 4.84 10.76 5.05
CA TRP A 142 3.80 11.10 4.08
C TRP A 142 3.60 12.61 3.96
N LEU A 143 2.94 13.02 2.88
CA LEU A 143 2.29 14.32 2.79
C LEU A 143 0.78 14.12 2.91
N VAL A 144 0.12 14.99 3.66
CA VAL A 144 -1.33 15.11 3.67
C VAL A 144 -1.71 16.53 3.27
N CYS A 145 -2.56 16.66 2.26
CA CYS A 145 -2.84 17.94 1.62
C CYS A 145 -4.35 18.20 1.51
N LYS A 146 -4.72 19.47 1.58
CA LYS A 146 -6.02 20.02 1.23
C LYS A 146 -5.82 21.30 0.41
N GLU A 147 -5.63 22.45 1.05
CA GLU A 147 -5.19 23.71 0.43
C GLU A 147 -3.68 23.90 0.58
N ALA A 148 -3.13 23.36 1.64
CA ALA A 148 -1.69 23.30 1.91
C ALA A 148 -1.28 21.88 2.22
N CYS A 149 -0.02 21.54 1.98
CA CYS A 149 0.56 20.24 2.28
C CYS A 149 1.30 20.26 3.61
N LEU A 150 0.98 19.31 4.48
CA LEU A 150 1.60 19.13 5.77
C LEU A 150 2.41 17.82 5.76
N PRO A 151 3.70 17.87 6.11
CA PRO A 151 4.49 16.66 6.26
C PRO A 151 4.07 15.89 7.51
N GLY A 152 3.98 14.59 7.39
CA GLY A 152 3.77 13.65 8.49
C GLY A 152 4.88 12.61 8.54
N TRP A 153 5.24 12.18 9.75
CA TRP A 153 6.16 11.08 9.99
C TRP A 153 5.77 10.37 11.27
N LYS A 154 5.98 9.07 11.30
CA LYS A 154 5.69 8.25 12.48
C LYS A 154 6.48 6.95 12.46
N SER A 155 7.05 6.57 13.60
CA SER A 155 7.61 5.24 13.84
C SER A 155 6.61 4.44 14.66
N LEU A 156 6.27 3.24 14.18
CA LEU A 156 5.35 2.32 14.82
C LEU A 156 5.98 0.96 14.99
N THR A 157 5.65 0.29 16.07
CA THR A 157 6.17 -1.05 16.39
C THR A 157 5.02 -2.01 16.62
N LEU A 158 5.17 -3.22 16.08
CA LEU A 158 4.25 -4.34 16.21
C LEU A 158 4.99 -5.52 16.82
N THR A 159 4.50 -6.04 17.94
CA THR A 159 5.06 -7.22 18.60
C THR A 159 4.06 -8.36 18.55
N LEU A 160 4.48 -9.51 18.01
CA LEU A 160 3.66 -10.70 17.84
C LEU A 160 4.31 -11.88 18.57
N PRO A 161 3.55 -12.73 19.27
CA PRO A 161 4.07 -13.98 19.81
C PRO A 161 4.46 -14.94 18.67
N VAL A 162 5.42 -15.82 18.95
CA VAL A 162 5.78 -16.91 18.06
C VAL A 162 5.03 -18.17 18.49
N GLY A 163 4.20 -18.67 17.59
CA GLY A 163 3.46 -19.93 17.76
C GLY A 163 4.28 -21.15 17.32
N SER A 164 3.75 -22.34 17.59
CA SER A 164 4.38 -23.61 17.20
C SER A 164 3.96 -24.01 15.79
N ALA A 165 4.96 -24.29 14.93
CA ALA A 165 4.72 -24.88 13.62
C ALA A 165 4.26 -26.33 13.77
N LYS A 166 3.00 -26.60 13.46
CA LYS A 166 2.44 -27.95 13.39
C LYS A 166 1.93 -28.20 11.98
N PRO A 167 2.11 -29.40 11.41
CA PRO A 167 1.55 -29.72 10.10
C PRO A 167 0.05 -29.43 10.01
N GLY A 168 -0.38 -28.68 8.99
CA GLY A 168 -1.79 -28.34 8.77
C GLY A 168 -2.37 -27.25 9.68
N VAL A 169 -1.55 -26.59 10.51
CA VAL A 169 -1.97 -25.45 11.33
C VAL A 169 -1.60 -24.16 10.63
N SER A 170 -2.58 -23.29 10.44
CA SER A 170 -2.38 -21.92 9.98
C SER A 170 -2.36 -20.96 11.17
N ALA A 171 -1.65 -19.84 11.03
CA ALA A 171 -1.66 -18.78 12.04
C ALA A 171 -3.09 -18.27 12.27
N LYS A 172 -3.42 -17.97 13.52
CA LYS A 172 -4.75 -17.45 13.88
C LYS A 172 -4.92 -16.04 13.36
N PRO A 173 -6.10 -15.70 12.79
CA PRO A 173 -6.41 -14.33 12.40
C PRO A 173 -6.35 -13.39 13.62
N SER A 174 -5.89 -12.16 13.39
CA SER A 174 -6.02 -11.08 14.36
C SER A 174 -7.37 -10.37 14.22
N ASP A 175 -7.67 -9.43 15.13
CA ASP A 175 -8.84 -8.55 15.02
C ASP A 175 -8.77 -7.65 13.77
N ALA A 176 -7.57 -7.42 13.22
CA ALA A 176 -7.38 -6.66 11.98
C ALA A 176 -7.60 -7.48 10.69
N ALA A 177 -7.77 -8.81 10.75
CA ALA A 177 -7.94 -9.65 9.57
C ALA A 177 -9.08 -9.20 8.62
N PRO A 178 -10.23 -8.69 9.09
CA PRO A 178 -11.24 -8.12 8.20
C PRO A 178 -10.76 -6.94 7.36
N LEU A 179 -9.82 -6.13 7.89
CA LEU A 179 -9.23 -5.00 7.17
C LEU A 179 -8.38 -5.45 5.98
N PHE A 180 -7.67 -6.58 6.10
CA PHE A 180 -6.90 -7.14 4.99
C PHE A 180 -7.80 -7.61 3.84
N ARG A 181 -8.94 -8.23 4.15
CA ARG A 181 -9.94 -8.58 3.11
C ARG A 181 -10.53 -7.34 2.43
N TRP A 182 -10.77 -6.28 3.20
CA TRP A 182 -11.20 -4.98 2.66
C TRP A 182 -10.12 -4.38 1.73
N ALA A 183 -8.83 -4.48 2.10
CA ALA A 183 -7.70 -4.02 1.31
C ALA A 183 -7.54 -4.84 0.01
N ASP A 184 -7.67 -6.17 0.08
CA ASP A 184 -7.55 -7.07 -1.09
C ASP A 184 -8.55 -6.69 -2.19
N ALA A 185 -9.77 -6.30 -1.82
CA ALA A 185 -10.79 -5.85 -2.76
C ALA A 185 -10.44 -4.51 -3.46
N ARG A 186 -9.44 -3.80 -2.98
CA ARG A 186 -9.01 -2.46 -3.46
C ARG A 186 -7.59 -2.43 -4.00
N THR A 187 -6.88 -3.53 -3.92
CA THR A 187 -5.51 -3.68 -4.40
C THR A 187 -5.52 -4.25 -5.82
N PRO A 188 -4.73 -3.70 -6.75
CA PRO A 188 -4.59 -4.26 -8.08
C PRO A 188 -4.07 -5.68 -8.05
N ARG A 189 -4.64 -6.55 -8.88
CA ARG A 189 -4.21 -7.93 -9.04
C ARG A 189 -3.11 -8.03 -10.12
N PRO A 190 -2.27 -9.08 -10.10
CA PRO A 190 -1.29 -9.32 -11.16
C PRO A 190 -1.94 -9.46 -12.54
N PHE A 191 -1.30 -8.93 -13.59
CA PHE A 191 -1.82 -9.00 -14.97
C PHE A 191 -2.10 -10.42 -15.47
N LYS A 192 -1.34 -11.41 -15.00
CA LYS A 192 -1.56 -12.81 -15.35
C LYS A 192 -3.00 -13.29 -15.09
N GLU A 193 -3.68 -12.69 -14.13
CA GLU A 193 -5.07 -13.01 -13.79
C GLU A 193 -6.09 -12.33 -14.73
N ALA A 194 -5.65 -11.33 -15.49
CA ALA A 194 -6.49 -10.60 -16.43
C ALA A 194 -6.31 -11.05 -17.89
N ARG A 195 -5.33 -11.89 -18.20
CA ARG A 195 -4.92 -12.22 -19.59
C ARG A 195 -6.03 -12.78 -20.49
N GLU A 196 -7.04 -13.39 -19.90
CA GLU A 196 -8.19 -13.90 -20.67
C GLU A 196 -9.20 -12.81 -21.01
N SER A 197 -9.33 -11.78 -20.17
CA SER A 197 -10.33 -10.71 -20.29
C SER A 197 -9.75 -9.36 -20.72
N VAL A 198 -8.43 -9.17 -20.58
CA VAL A 198 -7.74 -7.90 -20.89
C VAL A 198 -6.63 -8.14 -21.91
N ARG A 199 -6.67 -7.38 -22.99
CA ARG A 199 -5.63 -7.35 -24.03
C ARG A 199 -4.95 -5.99 -24.06
N VAL A 200 -3.63 -5.99 -24.12
CA VAL A 200 -2.81 -4.78 -24.22
C VAL A 200 -1.96 -4.90 -25.50
N GLU A 201 -2.15 -3.97 -26.40
CA GLU A 201 -1.44 -3.92 -27.69
C GLU A 201 -0.77 -2.55 -27.83
N ARG A 202 0.45 -2.52 -28.35
CA ARG A 202 1.15 -1.27 -28.67
C ARG A 202 1.42 -1.22 -30.18
N SER A 203 1.13 -0.06 -30.77
CA SER A 203 1.46 0.26 -32.15
C SER A 203 2.04 1.68 -32.20
N GLY A 204 3.35 1.77 -32.35
CA GLY A 204 4.08 3.03 -32.25
C GLY A 204 3.84 3.72 -30.90
N GLU A 205 3.28 4.92 -30.96
CA GLU A 205 2.99 5.75 -29.79
C GLU A 205 1.60 5.48 -29.17
N VAL A 206 0.84 4.54 -29.70
CA VAL A 206 -0.51 4.24 -29.21
C VAL A 206 -0.53 2.88 -28.51
N VAL A 207 -0.97 2.88 -27.25
CA VAL A 207 -1.30 1.66 -26.51
C VAL A 207 -2.81 1.53 -26.45
N THR A 208 -3.32 0.41 -26.92
CA THR A 208 -4.74 0.06 -26.88
C THR A 208 -4.96 -1.04 -25.84
N ILE A 209 -5.83 -0.77 -24.88
CA ILE A 209 -6.25 -1.72 -23.86
C ILE A 209 -7.72 -2.06 -24.11
N ARG A 210 -8.03 -3.36 -24.24
CA ARG A 210 -9.39 -3.86 -24.36
C ARG A 210 -9.72 -4.76 -23.17
N ALA A 211 -10.87 -4.53 -22.55
CA ALA A 211 -11.36 -5.32 -21.42
C ALA A 211 -12.83 -5.70 -21.68
N ALA A 212 -13.05 -6.95 -22.03
CA ALA A 212 -14.37 -7.45 -22.40
C ALA A 212 -15.40 -7.21 -21.27
N GLY A 213 -16.57 -6.66 -21.62
CA GLY A 213 -17.66 -6.38 -20.69
C GLY A 213 -17.42 -5.17 -19.76
N ALA A 214 -16.39 -4.39 -20.00
CA ALA A 214 -16.19 -3.16 -19.24
C ALA A 214 -17.15 -2.06 -19.70
N GLU A 215 -17.70 -1.33 -18.73
CA GLU A 215 -18.48 -0.11 -18.98
C GLU A 215 -17.61 1.14 -18.91
N ARG A 216 -16.51 1.07 -18.16
CA ARG A 216 -15.54 2.15 -18.01
C ARG A 216 -14.17 1.61 -17.68
N LEU A 217 -13.17 2.19 -18.31
CA LEU A 217 -11.76 1.93 -18.07
C LEU A 217 -11.08 3.20 -17.57
N GLU A 218 -10.20 3.06 -16.57
CA GLU A 218 -9.37 4.13 -16.04
C GLU A 218 -7.94 3.60 -15.86
N PHE A 219 -6.97 4.32 -16.39
CA PHE A 219 -5.55 3.96 -16.27
C PHE A 219 -4.83 4.96 -15.38
N TYR A 220 -3.97 4.45 -14.50
CA TYR A 220 -3.15 5.22 -13.57
C TYR A 220 -1.67 4.93 -13.89
N PRO A 221 -0.93 5.89 -14.47
CA PRO A 221 0.47 5.71 -14.82
C PRO A 221 1.33 5.49 -13.56
N GLY A 222 2.01 4.35 -13.49
CA GLY A 222 2.84 3.95 -12.36
C GLY A 222 4.28 4.47 -12.46
N PRO A 223 5.13 4.15 -11.47
CA PRO A 223 6.54 4.51 -11.49
C PRO A 223 7.25 3.94 -12.73
N GLY A 224 8.07 4.76 -13.40
CA GLY A 224 8.81 4.36 -14.59
C GLY A 224 7.95 4.08 -15.82
N SER A 225 6.70 4.54 -15.84
CA SER A 225 5.83 4.47 -17.01
C SER A 225 6.23 5.49 -18.07
N ALA A 226 6.01 5.15 -19.35
CA ALA A 226 6.02 6.12 -20.43
C ALA A 226 5.03 7.27 -20.13
N GLU A 227 5.40 8.49 -20.51
CA GLU A 227 4.53 9.65 -20.36
C GLU A 227 3.39 9.62 -21.38
N LEU A 228 2.18 9.99 -20.93
CA LEU A 228 1.03 10.16 -21.79
C LEU A 228 1.05 11.54 -22.47
N TYR A 229 0.62 11.58 -23.73
CA TYR A 229 0.46 12.85 -24.47
C TYR A 229 -0.64 13.71 -23.83
N ASP A 230 -1.79 13.11 -23.56
CA ASP A 230 -2.91 13.73 -22.82
C ASP A 230 -3.20 12.93 -21.56
N ARG A 231 -2.58 13.34 -20.45
CA ARG A 231 -2.71 12.70 -19.14
C ARG A 231 -4.06 12.97 -18.45
N PHE A 232 -4.84 13.91 -18.99
CA PHE A 232 -6.14 14.27 -18.42
C PHE A 232 -7.29 13.48 -19.04
N ASN A 233 -7.28 13.32 -20.37
CA ASN A 233 -8.41 12.71 -21.09
C ASN A 233 -8.11 11.27 -21.52
N ASP A 234 -6.94 10.99 -22.08
CA ASP A 234 -6.58 9.64 -22.59
C ASP A 234 -6.72 8.52 -21.54
N PRO A 235 -6.42 8.74 -20.23
CA PRO A 235 -6.52 7.66 -19.23
C PRO A 235 -7.93 7.21 -18.87
N VAL A 236 -8.95 7.75 -19.48
CA VAL A 236 -10.34 7.40 -19.16
C VAL A 236 -11.14 7.13 -20.42
N ALA A 237 -11.83 5.99 -20.45
CA ALA A 237 -12.75 5.65 -21.52
C ALA A 237 -14.07 5.11 -20.98
N VAL A 238 -15.18 5.44 -21.64
CA VAL A 238 -16.48 4.78 -21.48
C VAL A 238 -16.52 3.63 -22.49
N GLY A 239 -16.90 2.44 -22.02
CA GLY A 239 -16.87 1.21 -22.81
C GLY A 239 -15.64 0.36 -22.53
N ASP A 240 -15.40 -0.61 -23.39
CA ASP A 240 -14.44 -1.71 -23.23
C ASP A 240 -13.06 -1.45 -23.85
N THR A 241 -12.86 -0.31 -24.49
CA THR A 241 -11.62 0.02 -25.18
C THR A 241 -11.06 1.37 -24.73
N LEU A 242 -9.83 1.35 -24.23
CA LEU A 242 -9.05 2.51 -23.82
C LEU A 242 -7.86 2.69 -24.78
N ARG A 243 -7.66 3.90 -25.31
CA ARG A 243 -6.53 4.26 -26.14
C ARG A 243 -5.70 5.31 -25.46
N LEU A 244 -4.44 5.00 -25.22
CA LEU A 244 -3.47 5.85 -24.55
C LEU A 244 -2.42 6.27 -25.56
N ARG A 245 -2.27 7.56 -25.78
CA ARG A 245 -1.21 8.13 -26.62
C ARG A 245 0.00 8.44 -25.77
N LEU A 246 1.15 7.89 -26.13
CA LEU A 246 2.42 8.16 -25.50
C LEU A 246 3.04 9.43 -26.08
N ARG A 247 3.87 10.09 -25.30
CA ARG A 247 4.71 11.17 -25.84
C ARG A 247 5.68 10.60 -26.88
N PRO A 248 5.87 11.31 -28.03
CA PRO A 248 6.80 10.87 -29.08
C PRO A 248 8.21 10.64 -28.54
N GLY A 249 8.86 9.59 -29.03
CA GLY A 249 10.24 9.26 -28.67
C GLY A 249 10.39 8.61 -27.28
N SER A 250 9.32 8.12 -26.67
CA SER A 250 9.40 7.37 -25.41
C SER A 250 9.72 5.90 -25.67
N ASP A 251 10.91 5.45 -25.28
CA ASP A 251 11.34 4.05 -25.29
C ASP A 251 10.85 3.25 -24.08
N LEU A 252 10.24 3.93 -23.13
CA LEU A 252 9.72 3.29 -21.92
C LEU A 252 8.42 2.54 -22.20
N PRO A 253 8.18 1.39 -21.55
CA PRO A 253 6.89 0.74 -21.56
C PRO A 253 5.85 1.58 -20.81
N LEU A 254 4.59 1.45 -21.19
CA LEU A 254 3.49 1.96 -20.37
C LEU A 254 3.30 0.99 -19.21
N LYS A 255 3.49 1.48 -17.98
CA LYS A 255 3.31 0.73 -16.73
C LYS A 255 2.31 1.41 -15.83
N GLY A 256 1.47 0.63 -15.13
CA GLY A 256 0.54 1.24 -14.20
C GLY A 256 -0.59 0.31 -13.77
N VAL A 257 -1.66 0.92 -13.34
CA VAL A 257 -2.85 0.22 -12.86
C VAL A 257 -4.03 0.51 -13.79
N LEU A 258 -4.65 -0.54 -14.31
CA LEU A 258 -5.90 -0.47 -15.04
C LEU A 258 -7.05 -0.78 -14.06
N ARG A 259 -7.95 0.15 -13.88
CA ARG A 259 -9.21 -0.02 -13.17
C ARG A 259 -10.34 -0.26 -14.15
N ILE A 260 -11.07 -1.35 -13.94
CA ILE A 260 -12.19 -1.77 -14.78
C ILE A 260 -13.47 -1.65 -13.95
N LYS A 261 -14.46 -0.92 -14.46
CA LYS A 261 -15.82 -0.91 -13.94
C LYS A 261 -16.70 -1.69 -14.91
N SER A 262 -17.33 -2.74 -14.42
CA SER A 262 -18.27 -3.58 -15.18
C SER A 262 -19.66 -3.50 -14.55
N ALA A 263 -20.68 -3.85 -15.32
CA ALA A 263 -22.00 -4.07 -14.76
C ALA A 263 -21.94 -5.08 -13.61
N PRO A 264 -22.75 -4.94 -12.56
CA PRO A 264 -22.84 -5.95 -11.53
C PRO A 264 -23.25 -7.28 -12.18
N PRO A 265 -22.74 -8.44 -11.71
CA PRO A 265 -23.23 -9.73 -12.18
C PRO A 265 -24.74 -9.76 -11.99
N ALA A 266 -25.45 -10.37 -12.96
CA ALA A 266 -26.89 -10.58 -12.84
C ALA A 266 -27.22 -11.22 -11.50
N PRO A 267 -28.30 -10.85 -10.83
CA PRO A 267 -28.70 -11.48 -9.59
C PRO A 267 -28.86 -12.98 -9.86
N ASP A 268 -28.30 -13.78 -8.97
CA ASP A 268 -28.39 -15.24 -9.05
C ASP A 268 -29.88 -15.65 -9.10
N PRO A 269 -30.38 -16.28 -10.15
CA PRO A 269 -31.79 -16.63 -10.27
C PRO A 269 -32.24 -17.64 -9.20
N GLU A 270 -31.32 -18.29 -8.49
CA GLU A 270 -31.57 -19.25 -7.41
C GLU A 270 -31.24 -18.68 -6.01
N GLY A 271 -31.36 -17.36 -5.82
CA GLY A 271 -31.11 -16.74 -4.51
C GLY A 271 -31.95 -17.40 -3.42
N GLU A 272 -31.27 -18.06 -2.44
CA GLU A 272 -31.90 -18.69 -1.28
C GLU A 272 -32.91 -17.72 -0.61
N PRO A 273 -34.17 -18.11 -0.44
CA PRO A 273 -35.17 -17.31 0.25
C PRO A 273 -34.81 -17.22 1.74
N GLY A 274 -34.40 -16.03 2.21
CA GLY A 274 -34.14 -15.77 3.63
C GLY A 274 -32.85 -15.04 3.97
N ARG A 275 -31.98 -14.76 3.02
CA ARG A 275 -30.78 -13.97 3.27
C ARG A 275 -31.12 -12.47 3.20
N SER A 276 -31.14 -11.81 4.34
CA SER A 276 -31.25 -10.35 4.39
C SER A 276 -30.13 -9.72 3.55
N PRO A 277 -30.43 -8.69 2.74
CA PRO A 277 -29.42 -8.01 1.96
C PRO A 277 -28.34 -7.44 2.91
N PRO A 278 -27.04 -7.51 2.53
CA PRO A 278 -26.00 -6.92 3.33
C PRO A 278 -26.26 -5.42 3.51
N THR A 279 -26.10 -4.94 4.74
CA THR A 279 -26.33 -3.53 5.15
C THR A 279 -25.32 -2.53 4.58
N ASP A 280 -24.32 -3.02 3.81
CA ASP A 280 -23.39 -2.16 3.07
C ASP A 280 -23.95 -1.97 1.65
N PRO A 281 -24.22 -0.73 1.18
CA PRO A 281 -24.65 -0.50 -0.19
C PRO A 281 -23.55 -1.01 -1.13
N ARG A 282 -23.77 -2.16 -1.76
CA ARG A 282 -22.86 -2.68 -2.79
C ARG A 282 -22.73 -1.59 -3.85
N PRO A 283 -21.48 -1.26 -4.26
CA PRO A 283 -21.34 -0.35 -5.39
C PRO A 283 -22.13 -0.92 -6.57
N SER A 284 -22.86 -0.07 -7.26
CA SER A 284 -23.68 -0.43 -8.43
C SER A 284 -22.85 -1.02 -9.58
N PHE A 285 -21.55 -1.18 -9.41
CA PHE A 285 -20.61 -1.73 -10.39
C PHE A 285 -19.61 -2.64 -9.70
N ALA A 286 -19.27 -3.76 -10.35
CA ALA A 286 -18.09 -4.53 -9.98
C ALA A 286 -16.84 -3.72 -10.38
N VAL A 287 -15.93 -3.52 -9.44
CA VAL A 287 -14.66 -2.82 -9.68
C VAL A 287 -13.53 -3.81 -9.52
N THR A 288 -12.74 -3.95 -10.58
CA THR A 288 -11.54 -4.79 -10.59
C THR A 288 -10.36 -3.96 -11.07
N ALA A 289 -9.17 -4.23 -10.58
CA ALA A 289 -7.97 -3.55 -11.04
C ALA A 289 -6.82 -4.52 -11.22
N PHE A 290 -5.94 -4.21 -12.19
CA PHE A 290 -4.80 -5.03 -12.54
C PHE A 290 -3.56 -4.16 -12.77
N HIS A 291 -2.39 -4.69 -12.41
CA HIS A 291 -1.13 -4.12 -12.88
C HIS A 291 -0.99 -4.40 -14.36
N ILE A 292 -0.70 -3.36 -15.15
CA ILE A 292 -0.55 -3.44 -16.60
C ILE A 292 0.86 -3.00 -16.98
N GLU A 293 1.45 -3.72 -17.92
CA GLU A 293 2.65 -3.32 -18.64
C GLU A 293 2.44 -3.56 -20.13
N SER A 294 2.69 -2.53 -20.97
CA SER A 294 2.64 -2.68 -22.41
C SER A 294 3.90 -3.38 -22.92
N PRO A 295 3.85 -4.04 -24.09
CA PRO A 295 5.05 -4.43 -24.81
C PRO A 295 6.00 -3.24 -24.99
N ALA A 296 7.31 -3.51 -25.05
CA ALA A 296 8.29 -2.54 -25.51
C ALA A 296 7.94 -2.09 -26.95
N PRO A 297 8.39 -0.89 -27.40
CA PRO A 297 8.29 -0.54 -28.80
C PRO A 297 8.99 -1.63 -29.62
N ASP A 298 8.38 -2.04 -30.74
CA ASP A 298 9.00 -3.01 -31.65
C ASP A 298 10.36 -2.46 -32.10
N GLU A 299 11.44 -3.13 -31.71
CA GLU A 299 12.76 -2.91 -32.32
C GLU A 299 12.72 -3.47 -33.71
N GLY A 300 12.33 -2.67 -34.70
CA GLY A 300 12.50 -3.06 -36.10
C GLY A 300 11.23 -3.13 -36.94
N ALA A 301 10.72 -2.00 -37.30
CA ALA A 301 10.18 -1.77 -38.63
C ALA A 301 10.92 -0.55 -39.21
N SER A 302 12.21 -0.68 -39.45
CA SER A 302 12.93 0.17 -40.38
C SER A 302 12.78 -0.52 -41.77
N ASP A 303 11.81 -0.04 -42.53
CA ASP A 303 11.83 -0.20 -43.98
C ASP A 303 12.99 0.60 -44.63
#